data_68baec4fceed0bd82ca2dbf0a857600f
#
_entry.id   68baec4fceed0bd82ca2dbf0a857600f
#
_cell.length_a   1.000
_cell.length_b   1.000
_cell.length_c   1.000
_cell.angle_alpha   90.00
_cell.angle_beta   90.00
_cell.angle_gamma   90.00
#
_symmetry.space_group_name_H-M   'P 1'
#
loop_
_entity.id
_entity.type
_entity.pdbx_description
1 polymer ?
#
loop_
_entity_poly.entity_id
_entity_poly.type
_entity_poly.pdbx_seq_one_letter_code
_entity_poly.pdbx_strand_id
1 'polypeptide(L)'
;MTTDSRLLYSQLPATDRLLRDSAFQPLLDTYGHTRVVNTLRAMQEAARLAIRERQALPSWCDDWAAAAAGRLARGSQSALRPVFNLTGTVLHTNLGRALQAEEAVEAVARAMRSPVTLEYDAEGGERGHRDRALAELLCELTGAEDACIVNNNAAAVLLMLAALGAGKEVIVSRGELVEIGGAFRIPDVMRQAGCQLVEVGTTNRTHLRDYLDAVGEQTALLMKVHTSNYQIEGFTKAVDAAELAQASTLPVIVDLGSGSLIDLSQYGLPKEPMPQEALAAGASLVSFSGDKLPGGPQAGIIVGKKALIAALQKHPLKRALRADKMTLAALDATLRLYLHPEKLAQRLPTLRLLTRQASDINEQAQRLRPALETRYGDEFQIDVMPCLSQIGSGSLPVDRLPGAALTFTPRDGAAAAWRRSPPAGVACRCRLSGAWATGGYGSIYAALKMRQD
;
A
#
# COMPACT_ATOMS: atom_id res chain seq x y z
N MET A 1 -51.43 -15.97 -12.03
CA MET A 1 -50.94 -16.34 -10.70
C MET A 1 -51.65 -17.61 -10.30
N THR A 2 -50.92 -18.67 -10.03
CA THR A 2 -51.49 -19.95 -9.56
C THR A 2 -52.03 -19.78 -8.13
N THR A 3 -52.96 -20.65 -7.70
CA THR A 3 -53.54 -20.63 -6.33
C THR A 3 -52.45 -20.72 -5.28
N ASP A 4 -51.41 -21.53 -5.52
CA ASP A 4 -50.24 -21.69 -4.64
C ASP A 4 -49.42 -20.38 -4.48
N SER A 5 -49.25 -19.60 -5.53
CA SER A 5 -48.52 -18.31 -5.40
C SER A 5 -49.27 -17.32 -4.51
N ARG A 6 -50.61 -17.29 -4.53
CA ARG A 6 -51.43 -16.42 -3.66
C ARG A 6 -51.27 -16.77 -2.18
N LEU A 7 -51.20 -18.07 -1.86
CA LEU A 7 -50.95 -18.56 -0.52
C LEU A 7 -49.56 -18.11 0.01
N LEU A 8 -48.53 -18.19 -0.80
CA LEU A 8 -47.18 -17.74 -0.43
C LEU A 8 -47.13 -16.23 -0.18
N TYR A 9 -47.74 -15.41 -1.00
CA TYR A 9 -47.83 -13.96 -0.78
C TYR A 9 -48.54 -13.59 0.51
N SER A 10 -49.57 -14.35 0.93
CA SER A 10 -50.35 -14.10 2.16
C SER A 10 -49.51 -14.39 3.42
N GLN A 11 -48.42 -15.16 3.32
CA GLN A 11 -47.51 -15.46 4.42
C GLN A 11 -46.51 -14.33 4.67
N LEU A 12 -46.35 -13.37 3.76
CA LEU A 12 -45.41 -12.27 3.95
C LEU A 12 -45.98 -11.29 5.02
N PRO A 13 -45.28 -11.09 6.13
CA PRO A 13 -45.75 -10.17 7.16
C PRO A 13 -45.65 -8.72 6.71
N ALA A 14 -46.59 -7.89 7.09
CA ALA A 14 -46.54 -6.45 6.89
C ALA A 14 -45.38 -5.84 7.72
N THR A 15 -44.75 -4.80 7.17
CA THR A 15 -43.63 -4.11 7.86
C THR A 15 -44.03 -3.65 9.26
N ASP A 16 -45.19 -3.05 9.41
CA ASP A 16 -45.67 -2.54 10.70
C ASP A 16 -45.91 -3.67 11.73
N ARG A 17 -46.31 -4.87 11.28
CA ARG A 17 -46.42 -6.04 12.15
C ARG A 17 -45.06 -6.49 12.64
N LEU A 18 -44.06 -6.54 11.75
CA LEU A 18 -42.67 -6.88 12.14
C LEU A 18 -42.12 -5.87 13.14
N LEU A 19 -42.31 -4.57 12.91
CA LEU A 19 -41.81 -3.54 13.82
C LEU A 19 -42.42 -3.55 15.23
N ARG A 20 -43.62 -4.12 15.37
CA ARG A 20 -44.27 -4.29 16.72
C ARG A 20 -43.77 -5.51 17.44
N ASP A 21 -43.09 -6.43 16.79
CA ASP A 21 -42.51 -7.60 17.43
C ASP A 21 -41.30 -7.19 18.29
N SER A 22 -41.27 -7.65 19.54
CA SER A 22 -40.21 -7.35 20.50
C SER A 22 -38.82 -7.77 20.02
N ALA A 23 -38.70 -8.75 19.13
CA ALA A 23 -37.47 -9.20 18.53
C ALA A 23 -36.79 -8.11 17.67
N PHE A 24 -37.53 -7.09 17.18
CA PHE A 24 -36.99 -5.98 16.44
C PHE A 24 -36.57 -4.79 17.31
N GLN A 25 -36.95 -4.73 18.58
CA GLN A 25 -36.59 -3.61 19.45
C GLN A 25 -35.07 -3.39 19.55
N PRO A 26 -34.21 -4.42 19.75
CA PRO A 26 -32.76 -4.24 19.75
C PRO A 26 -32.21 -3.72 18.41
N LEU A 27 -32.84 -4.07 17.28
CA LEU A 27 -32.45 -3.59 15.97
C LEU A 27 -32.84 -2.12 15.77
N LEU A 28 -34.00 -1.72 16.23
CA LEU A 28 -34.46 -0.32 16.22
C LEU A 28 -33.54 0.57 17.07
N ASP A 29 -33.18 0.11 18.26
CA ASP A 29 -32.29 0.84 19.16
C ASP A 29 -30.87 0.98 18.60
N THR A 30 -30.34 -0.06 17.94
CA THR A 30 -28.98 -0.08 17.40
C THR A 30 -28.85 0.63 16.07
N TYR A 31 -29.80 0.44 15.14
CA TYR A 31 -29.69 0.87 13.74
C TYR A 31 -30.63 2.03 13.37
N GLY A 32 -31.56 2.36 14.24
CA GLY A 32 -32.60 3.38 14.02
C GLY A 32 -33.73 2.91 13.13
N HIS A 33 -34.90 3.52 13.34
CA HIS A 33 -36.19 3.15 12.70
C HIS A 33 -36.09 3.13 11.16
N THR A 34 -35.61 4.20 10.56
CA THR A 34 -35.55 4.34 9.08
C THR A 34 -34.75 3.22 8.42
N ARG A 35 -33.62 2.86 9.01
CA ARG A 35 -32.72 1.83 8.45
C ARG A 35 -33.32 0.43 8.57
N VAL A 36 -33.96 0.14 9.69
CA VAL A 36 -34.67 -1.13 9.91
C VAL A 36 -35.84 -1.26 8.91
N VAL A 37 -36.68 -0.23 8.79
CA VAL A 37 -37.82 -0.23 7.83
C VAL A 37 -37.34 -0.44 6.38
N ASN A 38 -36.30 0.25 5.95
CA ASN A 38 -35.76 0.10 4.60
C ASN A 38 -35.21 -1.32 4.36
N THR A 39 -34.55 -1.89 5.37
CA THR A 39 -34.07 -3.28 5.31
C THR A 39 -35.23 -4.27 5.19
N LEU A 40 -36.29 -4.11 6.00
CA LEU A 40 -37.47 -4.96 5.94
C LEU A 40 -38.20 -4.87 4.59
N ARG A 41 -38.37 -3.66 4.04
CA ARG A 41 -38.92 -3.46 2.70
C ARG A 41 -38.11 -4.15 1.62
N ALA A 42 -36.78 -4.02 1.63
CA ALA A 42 -35.90 -4.71 0.70
C ALA A 42 -35.98 -6.24 0.85
N MET A 43 -36.14 -6.75 2.08
CA MET A 43 -36.36 -8.17 2.34
C MET A 43 -37.71 -8.64 1.78
N GLN A 44 -38.77 -7.88 1.97
CA GLN A 44 -40.10 -8.20 1.42
C GLN A 44 -40.06 -8.25 -0.12
N GLU A 45 -39.39 -7.29 -0.77
CA GLU A 45 -39.23 -7.31 -2.24
C GLU A 45 -38.41 -8.55 -2.69
N ALA A 46 -37.36 -8.91 -1.98
CA ALA A 46 -36.58 -10.12 -2.27
C ALA A 46 -37.42 -11.40 -2.10
N ALA A 47 -38.29 -11.46 -1.09
CA ALA A 47 -39.22 -12.57 -0.89
C ALA A 47 -40.27 -12.64 -2.02
N ARG A 48 -40.86 -11.49 -2.42
CA ARG A 48 -41.80 -11.41 -3.55
C ARG A 48 -41.13 -11.87 -4.84
N LEU A 49 -39.89 -11.49 -5.10
CA LEU A 49 -39.16 -11.92 -6.27
C LEU A 49 -38.93 -13.44 -6.26
N ALA A 50 -38.55 -14.02 -5.12
CA ALA A 50 -38.38 -15.46 -4.96
C ALA A 50 -39.68 -16.24 -5.20
N ILE A 51 -40.80 -15.75 -4.68
CA ILE A 51 -42.11 -16.35 -4.95
C ILE A 51 -42.45 -16.32 -6.47
N ARG A 52 -42.14 -15.21 -7.13
CA ARG A 52 -42.42 -15.05 -8.57
C ARG A 52 -41.56 -15.98 -9.43
N GLU A 53 -40.29 -16.11 -9.11
CA GLU A 53 -39.33 -16.85 -9.91
C GLU A 53 -39.22 -18.33 -9.55
N ARG A 54 -39.34 -18.65 -8.26
CA ARG A 54 -39.08 -20.00 -7.73
C ARG A 54 -40.30 -20.67 -7.12
N GLN A 55 -41.43 -19.98 -7.02
CA GLN A 55 -42.66 -20.42 -6.36
C GLN A 55 -42.39 -20.95 -4.92
N ALA A 56 -41.46 -20.35 -4.21
CA ALA A 56 -41.07 -20.71 -2.85
C ALA A 56 -40.62 -19.48 -2.03
N LEU A 57 -40.86 -19.54 -0.74
CA LEU A 57 -40.31 -18.56 0.19
C LEU A 57 -38.83 -18.88 0.43
N PRO A 58 -37.97 -17.87 0.52
CA PRO A 58 -36.60 -18.07 1.00
C PRO A 58 -36.60 -18.60 2.45
N SER A 59 -35.66 -19.48 2.79
CA SER A 59 -35.54 -20.07 4.14
C SER A 59 -35.37 -19.04 5.29
N TRP A 60 -34.82 -17.85 4.99
CA TRP A 60 -34.71 -16.78 5.98
C TRP A 60 -36.05 -16.13 6.33
N CYS A 61 -37.16 -16.43 5.62
CA CYS A 61 -38.49 -15.96 5.99
C CYS A 61 -39.04 -16.64 7.26
N ASP A 62 -38.42 -17.74 7.71
CA ASP A 62 -38.79 -18.40 8.95
C ASP A 62 -38.43 -17.57 10.19
N ASP A 63 -37.37 -16.74 10.09
CA ASP A 63 -36.94 -15.81 11.14
C ASP A 63 -36.52 -14.46 10.51
N TRP A 64 -37.51 -13.56 10.41
CA TRP A 64 -37.30 -12.21 9.88
C TRP A 64 -36.36 -11.36 10.75
N ALA A 65 -36.37 -11.54 12.06
CA ALA A 65 -35.56 -10.78 13.00
C ALA A 65 -34.08 -11.14 12.83
N ALA A 66 -33.73 -12.43 12.86
CA ALA A 66 -32.37 -12.90 12.66
C ALA A 66 -31.87 -12.55 11.25
N ALA A 67 -32.70 -12.69 10.22
CA ALA A 67 -32.34 -12.33 8.86
C ALA A 67 -32.08 -10.82 8.68
N ALA A 68 -32.91 -9.96 9.30
CA ALA A 68 -32.75 -8.52 9.31
C ALA A 68 -31.48 -8.12 10.09
N ALA A 69 -31.25 -8.70 11.26
CA ALA A 69 -30.05 -8.50 12.05
C ALA A 69 -28.78 -8.79 11.24
N GLY A 70 -28.73 -9.94 10.56
CA GLY A 70 -27.61 -10.32 9.71
C GLY A 70 -27.37 -9.35 8.54
N ARG A 71 -28.43 -8.82 7.91
CA ARG A 71 -28.31 -7.82 6.82
C ARG A 71 -27.84 -6.46 7.35
N LEU A 72 -28.42 -6.00 8.44
CA LEU A 72 -28.07 -4.74 9.11
C LEU A 72 -26.60 -4.77 9.60
N ALA A 73 -26.20 -5.86 10.24
CA ALA A 73 -24.82 -6.04 10.71
C ALA A 73 -23.82 -5.99 9.55
N ARG A 74 -24.08 -6.73 8.47
CA ARG A 74 -23.23 -6.69 7.26
C ARG A 74 -23.18 -5.29 6.63
N GLY A 75 -24.33 -4.63 6.51
CA GLY A 75 -24.42 -3.28 5.94
C GLY A 75 -23.85 -2.17 6.84
N SER A 76 -23.52 -2.48 8.10
CA SER A 76 -22.91 -1.55 9.06
C SER A 76 -21.39 -1.77 9.22
N GLN A 77 -20.86 -2.83 8.64
CA GLN A 77 -19.43 -3.07 8.68
C GLN A 77 -18.69 -2.04 7.82
N SER A 78 -17.59 -1.51 8.36
CA SER A 78 -16.69 -0.68 7.58
C SER A 78 -16.15 -1.46 6.38
N ALA A 79 -16.02 -0.79 5.23
CA ALA A 79 -15.37 -1.36 4.05
C ALA A 79 -13.87 -1.64 4.32
N LEU A 80 -13.23 -0.79 5.13
CA LEU A 80 -11.85 -0.97 5.57
C LEU A 80 -11.87 -1.71 6.92
N ARG A 81 -11.59 -3.00 6.87
CA ARG A 81 -11.59 -3.88 8.04
C ARG A 81 -10.16 -4.31 8.37
N PRO A 82 -9.79 -4.36 9.66
CA PRO A 82 -8.53 -4.96 10.07
C PRO A 82 -8.44 -6.42 9.60
N VAL A 83 -7.27 -6.80 9.09
CA VAL A 83 -6.98 -8.16 8.66
C VAL A 83 -5.57 -8.54 9.11
N PHE A 84 -5.32 -9.83 9.28
CA PHE A 84 -3.97 -10.34 9.46
C PHE A 84 -3.29 -10.48 8.09
N ASN A 85 -2.10 -9.90 7.95
CA ASN A 85 -1.29 -10.11 6.75
C ASN A 85 -0.52 -11.43 6.84
N LEU A 86 -1.08 -12.47 6.24
CA LEU A 86 -0.48 -13.80 6.18
C LEU A 86 0.13 -14.12 4.79
N THR A 87 0.38 -13.09 3.97
CA THR A 87 0.82 -13.30 2.58
C THR A 87 2.31 -13.56 2.42
N GLY A 88 3.09 -13.36 3.48
CA GLY A 88 4.56 -13.40 3.42
C GLY A 88 5.20 -12.18 2.74
N THR A 89 4.42 -11.13 2.42
CA THR A 89 4.90 -9.85 1.89
C THR A 89 4.69 -8.77 2.93
N VAL A 90 5.75 -8.15 3.43
CA VAL A 90 5.66 -7.14 4.52
C VAL A 90 4.93 -5.88 4.02
N LEU A 91 5.44 -5.26 2.97
CA LEU A 91 4.86 -4.06 2.34
C LEU A 91 3.85 -4.46 1.25
N HIS A 92 2.77 -5.14 1.66
CA HIS A 92 1.77 -5.65 0.71
C HIS A 92 0.88 -4.51 0.18
N THR A 93 0.93 -4.25 -1.13
CA THR A 93 0.26 -3.12 -1.80
C THR A 93 -1.25 -3.06 -1.50
N ASN A 94 -1.95 -4.20 -1.57
CA ASN A 94 -3.41 -4.25 -1.40
C ASN A 94 -3.85 -4.25 0.07
N LEU A 95 -2.91 -4.30 1.02
CA LEU A 95 -3.17 -4.29 2.47
C LEU A 95 -2.71 -2.99 3.15
N GLY A 96 -2.43 -1.94 2.36
CA GLY A 96 -2.10 -0.62 2.86
C GLY A 96 -0.60 -0.37 3.07
N ARG A 97 0.29 -1.28 2.63
CA ARG A 97 1.74 -1.17 2.71
C ARG A 97 2.27 -1.02 4.14
N ALA A 98 2.99 0.08 4.46
CA ALA A 98 3.59 0.30 5.77
C ALA A 98 2.54 0.51 6.87
N LEU A 99 2.71 -0.19 7.98
CA LEU A 99 1.98 0.10 9.22
C LEU A 99 2.63 1.31 9.89
N GLN A 100 1.80 2.17 10.46
CA GLN A 100 2.28 3.38 11.14
C GLN A 100 2.85 3.05 12.53
N ALA A 101 3.87 3.78 12.93
CA ALA A 101 4.36 3.76 14.30
C ALA A 101 3.31 4.36 15.25
N GLU A 102 3.34 3.97 16.53
CA GLU A 102 2.37 4.49 17.52
C GLU A 102 2.45 6.00 17.65
N GLU A 103 3.65 6.56 17.60
CA GLU A 103 3.88 8.01 17.62
C GLU A 103 3.20 8.73 16.46
N ALA A 104 3.15 8.09 15.29
CA ALA A 104 2.46 8.62 14.11
C ALA A 104 0.93 8.55 14.28
N VAL A 105 0.42 7.43 14.83
CA VAL A 105 -1.02 7.28 15.14
C VAL A 105 -1.47 8.35 16.13
N GLU A 106 -0.72 8.56 17.21
CA GLU A 106 -1.01 9.61 18.20
C GLU A 106 -0.95 11.02 17.61
N ALA A 107 0.06 11.29 16.76
CA ALA A 107 0.20 12.59 16.10
C ALA A 107 -1.00 12.89 15.19
N VAL A 108 -1.46 11.90 14.42
CA VAL A 108 -2.67 12.01 13.60
C VAL A 108 -3.89 12.27 14.47
N ALA A 109 -4.06 11.51 15.55
CA ALA A 109 -5.21 11.68 16.46
C ALA A 109 -5.24 13.08 17.08
N ARG A 110 -4.08 13.66 17.47
CA ARG A 110 -3.97 15.04 17.95
C ARG A 110 -4.34 16.05 16.86
N ALA A 111 -3.78 15.88 15.64
CA ALA A 111 -4.06 16.78 14.51
C ALA A 111 -5.53 16.76 14.09
N MET A 112 -6.23 15.63 14.24
CA MET A 112 -7.66 15.51 13.95
C MET A 112 -8.54 16.22 14.98
N ARG A 113 -8.14 16.18 16.26
CA ARG A 113 -8.94 16.73 17.39
C ARG A 113 -8.79 18.24 17.57
N SER A 114 -7.78 18.86 16.96
CA SER A 114 -7.46 20.27 17.18
C SER A 114 -7.12 21.01 15.89
N PRO A 115 -7.31 22.34 15.83
CA PRO A 115 -6.62 23.20 14.88
C PRO A 115 -5.10 23.04 15.06
N VAL A 116 -4.35 23.09 13.95
CA VAL A 116 -2.88 22.94 13.95
C VAL A 116 -2.24 24.04 13.09
N THR A 117 -0.99 24.36 13.35
CA THR A 117 -0.17 25.33 12.62
C THR A 117 0.24 24.79 11.24
N LEU A 118 -0.75 24.56 10.36
CA LEU A 118 -0.52 23.89 9.06
C LEU A 118 0.10 24.82 8.00
N GLU A 119 -0.47 26.01 7.85
CA GLU A 119 0.00 27.07 6.91
C GLU A 119 0.25 28.38 7.67
N TYR A 120 0.58 28.31 8.94
CA TYR A 120 0.79 29.43 9.81
C TYR A 120 2.10 29.27 10.58
N ASP A 121 2.98 30.23 10.42
CA ASP A 121 4.20 30.36 11.22
C ASP A 121 3.83 31.04 12.54
N ALA A 122 3.84 30.30 13.64
CA ALA A 122 3.46 30.80 14.94
C ALA A 122 4.49 31.76 15.54
N GLU A 123 5.76 31.70 15.13
CA GLU A 123 6.83 32.58 15.60
C GLU A 123 6.87 33.86 14.80
N GLY A 124 6.77 33.76 13.46
CA GLY A 124 6.77 34.94 12.57
C GLY A 124 5.43 35.63 12.42
N GLY A 125 4.33 34.99 12.84
CA GLY A 125 2.97 35.56 12.70
C GLY A 125 2.49 35.59 11.24
N GLU A 126 3.15 34.90 10.32
CA GLU A 126 2.90 34.94 8.88
C GLU A 126 2.36 33.65 8.31
N ARG A 127 1.85 33.72 7.09
CA ARG A 127 1.45 32.53 6.34
C ARG A 127 2.69 31.79 5.81
N GLY A 128 2.84 30.50 6.19
CA GLY A 128 3.90 29.60 5.72
C GLY A 128 3.43 28.53 4.73
N HIS A 129 4.37 27.84 4.14
CA HIS A 129 4.09 26.61 3.41
C HIS A 129 3.85 25.46 4.40
N ARG A 130 2.84 24.62 4.12
CA ARG A 130 2.42 23.53 5.03
C ARG A 130 3.47 22.45 5.27
N ASP A 131 4.42 22.29 4.37
CA ASP A 131 5.49 21.30 4.44
C ASP A 131 6.83 21.87 4.98
N ARG A 132 6.87 23.13 5.42
CA ARG A 132 8.12 23.80 5.86
C ARG A 132 8.81 23.08 7.02
N ALA A 133 8.06 22.76 8.07
CA ALA A 133 8.66 22.11 9.25
C ALA A 133 9.22 20.70 8.92
N LEU A 134 8.56 19.99 8.00
CA LEU A 134 9.04 18.71 7.53
C LEU A 134 10.21 18.86 6.56
N ALA A 135 10.27 19.95 5.79
CA ALA A 135 11.39 20.22 4.90
C ALA A 135 12.70 20.38 5.69
N GLU A 136 12.68 21.09 6.80
CA GLU A 136 13.85 21.22 7.68
C GLU A 136 14.33 19.86 8.20
N LEU A 137 13.42 19.03 8.68
CA LEU A 137 13.74 17.68 9.16
C LEU A 137 14.25 16.76 8.03
N LEU A 138 13.67 16.85 6.83
CA LEU A 138 14.14 16.10 5.67
C LEU A 138 15.54 16.57 5.24
N CYS A 139 15.83 17.87 5.30
CA CYS A 139 17.16 18.41 5.02
C CYS A 139 18.20 17.84 6.03
N GLU A 140 17.86 17.80 7.32
CA GLU A 140 18.71 17.20 8.36
C GLU A 140 19.00 15.73 8.07
N LEU A 141 17.95 14.95 7.72
CA LEU A 141 18.08 13.51 7.48
C LEU A 141 18.75 13.16 6.16
N THR A 142 18.64 14.00 5.13
CA THR A 142 19.09 13.66 3.78
C THR A 142 20.27 14.47 3.27
N GLY A 143 20.61 15.56 3.93
CA GLY A 143 21.63 16.52 3.45
C GLY A 143 21.14 17.39 2.27
N ALA A 144 19.84 17.40 1.96
CA ALA A 144 19.27 18.24 0.92
C ALA A 144 19.27 19.74 1.31
N GLU A 145 19.22 20.62 0.30
CA GLU A 145 19.08 22.06 0.53
C GLU A 145 17.63 22.46 0.90
N ASP A 146 16.63 21.71 0.37
CA ASP A 146 15.21 21.95 0.63
C ASP A 146 14.39 20.70 0.27
N ALA A 147 13.10 20.69 0.66
CA ALA A 147 12.18 19.59 0.38
C ALA A 147 10.78 20.05 0.00
N CYS A 148 10.05 19.20 -0.71
CA CYS A 148 8.66 19.40 -1.10
C CYS A 148 7.89 18.09 -0.89
N ILE A 149 6.71 18.15 -0.27
CA ILE A 149 5.88 16.99 0.03
C ILE A 149 4.57 17.06 -0.74
N VAL A 150 4.21 15.97 -1.40
CA VAL A 150 2.95 15.77 -2.12
C VAL A 150 2.27 14.49 -1.65
N ASN A 151 1.06 14.21 -2.16
CA ASN A 151 0.20 13.13 -1.66
C ASN A 151 0.68 11.70 -1.98
N ASN A 152 1.55 11.51 -2.97
CA ASN A 152 2.21 10.23 -3.29
C ASN A 152 3.39 10.44 -4.26
N ASN A 153 4.21 9.40 -4.46
CA ASN A 153 5.40 9.51 -5.31
C ASN A 153 5.07 9.68 -6.80
N ALA A 154 3.97 9.14 -7.30
CA ALA A 154 3.54 9.39 -8.68
C ALA A 154 3.24 10.88 -8.92
N ALA A 155 2.64 11.55 -7.93
CA ALA A 155 2.42 12.99 -7.93
C ALA A 155 3.74 13.77 -7.82
N ALA A 156 4.74 13.25 -7.10
CA ALA A 156 6.08 13.85 -7.03
C ALA A 156 6.75 13.85 -8.40
N VAL A 157 6.75 12.72 -9.08
CA VAL A 157 7.31 12.59 -10.44
C VAL A 157 6.57 13.49 -11.42
N LEU A 158 5.23 13.49 -11.40
CA LEU A 158 4.42 14.38 -12.25
C LEU A 158 4.74 15.86 -12.00
N LEU A 159 4.87 16.28 -10.75
CA LEU A 159 5.18 17.66 -10.39
C LEU A 159 6.57 18.07 -10.85
N MET A 160 7.60 17.25 -10.62
CA MET A 160 8.96 17.51 -11.07
C MET A 160 9.01 17.68 -12.61
N LEU A 161 8.41 16.76 -13.33
CA LEU A 161 8.38 16.79 -14.79
C LEU A 161 7.61 18.00 -15.32
N ALA A 162 6.41 18.27 -14.80
CA ALA A 162 5.60 19.40 -15.24
C ALA A 162 6.24 20.76 -14.93
N ALA A 163 6.90 20.89 -13.78
CA ALA A 163 7.51 22.17 -13.39
C ALA A 163 8.84 22.45 -14.10
N LEU A 164 9.60 21.41 -14.47
CA LEU A 164 10.96 21.56 -14.96
C LEU A 164 11.13 21.17 -16.43
N GLY A 165 10.26 20.31 -16.96
CA GLY A 165 10.41 19.72 -18.28
C GLY A 165 9.25 19.99 -19.26
N ALA A 166 8.18 20.67 -18.86
CA ALA A 166 7.05 20.93 -19.74
C ALA A 166 7.45 21.68 -21.02
N GLY A 167 7.03 21.16 -22.17
CA GLY A 167 7.37 21.69 -23.51
C GLY A 167 8.79 21.38 -23.96
N LYS A 168 9.57 20.61 -23.19
CA LYS A 168 10.97 20.29 -23.47
C LYS A 168 11.22 18.79 -23.42
N GLU A 169 12.42 18.40 -23.81
CA GLU A 169 12.88 17.03 -23.81
C GLU A 169 13.38 16.59 -22.44
N VAL A 170 13.04 15.35 -22.08
CA VAL A 170 13.52 14.64 -20.89
C VAL A 170 14.14 13.33 -21.33
N ILE A 171 15.43 13.16 -21.06
CA ILE A 171 16.17 11.96 -21.46
C ILE A 171 16.12 10.92 -20.34
N VAL A 172 15.76 9.68 -20.71
CA VAL A 172 15.70 8.52 -19.79
C VAL A 172 16.18 7.25 -20.48
N SER A 173 16.78 6.33 -19.72
CA SER A 173 17.18 5.02 -20.23
C SER A 173 15.96 4.13 -20.53
N ARG A 174 15.98 3.40 -21.65
CA ARG A 174 14.95 2.40 -21.99
C ARG A 174 14.81 1.32 -20.92
N GLY A 175 15.90 0.93 -20.27
CA GLY A 175 15.88 -0.02 -19.17
C GLY A 175 15.19 0.49 -17.90
N GLU A 176 14.85 1.79 -17.84
CA GLU A 176 14.25 2.47 -16.68
C GLU A 176 12.79 2.93 -16.93
N LEU A 177 12.19 2.51 -18.05
CA LEU A 177 10.78 2.80 -18.37
C LEU A 177 9.84 1.90 -17.57
N VAL A 178 9.72 2.21 -16.30
CA VAL A 178 9.00 1.42 -15.29
C VAL A 178 7.48 1.49 -15.51
N GLU A 179 6.80 0.35 -15.28
CA GLU A 179 5.36 0.28 -15.00
C GLU A 179 5.13 -0.26 -13.58
N ILE A 180 4.38 0.48 -12.75
CA ILE A 180 4.08 0.12 -11.37
C ILE A 180 2.58 0.26 -11.07
N GLY A 181 2.01 -0.64 -10.27
CA GLY A 181 0.67 -0.49 -9.70
C GLY A 181 -0.48 -0.52 -10.71
N GLY A 182 -0.28 -1.15 -11.86
CA GLY A 182 -1.33 -1.44 -12.83
C GLY A 182 -1.63 -0.36 -13.87
N ALA A 183 -1.07 0.86 -13.74
CA ALA A 183 -1.28 1.92 -14.74
C ALA A 183 -0.25 3.06 -14.69
N PHE A 184 0.65 3.11 -13.72
CA PHE A 184 1.69 4.13 -13.65
C PHE A 184 2.84 3.73 -14.55
N ARG A 185 2.98 4.39 -15.70
CA ARG A 185 4.07 4.23 -16.66
C ARG A 185 4.82 5.53 -16.80
N ILE A 186 6.14 5.50 -16.68
CA ILE A 186 6.98 6.71 -16.85
C ILE A 186 6.69 7.44 -18.16
N PRO A 187 6.60 6.79 -19.34
CA PRO A 187 6.28 7.49 -20.60
C PRO A 187 4.92 8.20 -20.56
N ASP A 188 3.91 7.61 -19.95
CA ASP A 188 2.57 8.20 -19.87
C ASP A 188 2.56 9.40 -18.92
N VAL A 189 3.28 9.33 -17.80
CA VAL A 189 3.43 10.45 -16.86
C VAL A 189 4.19 11.61 -17.51
N MET A 190 5.27 11.34 -18.26
CA MET A 190 6.01 12.37 -19.01
C MET A 190 5.11 13.07 -20.01
N ARG A 191 4.31 12.32 -20.77
CA ARG A 191 3.35 12.89 -21.71
C ARG A 191 2.32 13.77 -21.02
N GLN A 192 1.76 13.31 -19.88
CA GLN A 192 0.80 14.10 -19.08
C GLN A 192 1.42 15.35 -18.46
N ALA A 193 2.70 15.31 -18.14
CA ALA A 193 3.46 16.48 -17.70
C ALA A 193 3.80 17.48 -18.81
N GLY A 194 3.49 17.14 -20.06
CA GLY A 194 3.82 17.97 -21.23
C GLY A 194 5.27 17.86 -21.69
N CYS A 195 6.01 16.83 -21.25
CA CYS A 195 7.38 16.58 -21.65
C CYS A 195 7.46 15.78 -22.97
N GLN A 196 8.53 15.98 -23.70
CA GLN A 196 8.94 15.10 -24.82
C GLN A 196 9.91 14.04 -24.28
N LEU A 197 9.50 12.78 -24.34
CA LEU A 197 10.34 11.66 -23.94
C LEU A 197 11.42 11.40 -24.96
N VAL A 198 12.69 11.39 -24.54
CA VAL A 198 13.85 10.94 -25.32
C VAL A 198 14.42 9.69 -24.67
N GLU A 199 14.20 8.55 -25.32
CA GLU A 199 14.68 7.25 -24.84
C GLU A 199 16.09 6.96 -25.36
N VAL A 200 17.00 6.57 -24.46
CA VAL A 200 18.38 6.25 -24.80
C VAL A 200 18.79 4.84 -24.42
N GLY A 201 19.80 4.32 -25.09
CA GLY A 201 20.31 2.97 -24.88
C GLY A 201 19.34 1.88 -25.32
N THR A 202 19.46 0.72 -24.70
CA THR A 202 18.62 -0.47 -24.92
C THR A 202 18.03 -0.95 -23.57
N THR A 203 17.17 -1.98 -23.60
CA THR A 203 16.55 -2.53 -22.40
C THR A 203 17.55 -2.92 -21.32
N ASN A 204 18.67 -3.55 -21.72
CA ASN A 204 19.67 -4.10 -20.79
C ASN A 204 20.99 -3.34 -20.75
N ARG A 205 21.22 -2.39 -21.67
CA ARG A 205 22.48 -1.65 -21.75
C ARG A 205 22.27 -0.20 -22.13
N THR A 206 22.72 0.68 -21.26
CA THR A 206 22.78 2.13 -21.52
C THR A 206 24.16 2.62 -21.08
N HIS A 207 24.81 3.39 -21.93
CA HIS A 207 26.12 3.98 -21.69
C HIS A 207 25.99 5.49 -21.51
N LEU A 208 26.97 6.10 -20.86
CA LEU A 208 27.00 7.56 -20.65
C LEU A 208 26.89 8.33 -21.97
N ARG A 209 27.59 7.88 -23.02
CA ARG A 209 27.53 8.47 -24.35
C ARG A 209 26.12 8.52 -24.94
N ASP A 210 25.27 7.51 -24.63
CA ASP A 210 23.90 7.46 -25.17
C ASP A 210 23.06 8.63 -24.62
N TYR A 211 23.31 9.04 -23.38
CA TYR A 211 22.71 10.25 -22.80
C TYR A 211 23.31 11.52 -23.41
N LEU A 212 24.65 11.60 -23.49
CA LEU A 212 25.34 12.82 -23.95
C LEU A 212 25.07 13.13 -25.40
N ASP A 213 25.03 12.10 -26.26
CA ASP A 213 24.74 12.23 -27.69
C ASP A 213 23.29 12.69 -27.96
N ALA A 214 22.38 12.45 -27.01
CA ALA A 214 20.96 12.84 -27.07
C ALA A 214 20.69 14.25 -26.51
N VAL A 215 21.65 14.88 -25.82
CA VAL A 215 21.49 16.24 -25.29
C VAL A 215 21.47 17.27 -26.42
N GLY A 216 20.41 18.05 -26.48
CA GLY A 216 20.22 19.15 -27.43
C GLY A 216 19.73 20.43 -26.76
N GLU A 217 19.49 21.47 -27.56
CA GLU A 217 18.99 22.78 -27.08
C GLU A 217 17.62 22.69 -26.39
N GLN A 218 16.82 21.69 -26.76
CA GLN A 218 15.49 21.45 -26.18
C GLN A 218 15.53 20.58 -24.93
N THR A 219 16.65 20.01 -24.53
CA THR A 219 16.79 19.15 -23.38
C THR A 219 16.71 19.93 -22.08
N ALA A 220 15.74 19.61 -21.23
CA ALA A 220 15.53 20.26 -19.93
C ALA A 220 16.28 19.57 -18.79
N LEU A 221 16.26 18.24 -18.78
CA LEU A 221 16.82 17.44 -17.68
C LEU A 221 17.09 15.99 -18.10
N LEU A 222 17.92 15.33 -17.30
CA LEU A 222 18.19 13.90 -17.36
C LEU A 222 17.47 13.20 -16.22
N MET A 223 16.78 12.10 -16.50
CA MET A 223 16.03 11.36 -15.50
C MET A 223 16.60 9.97 -15.29
N LYS A 224 16.72 9.60 -14.03
CA LYS A 224 17.02 8.25 -13.54
C LYS A 224 15.80 7.70 -12.82
N VAL A 225 15.43 6.46 -13.14
CA VAL A 225 14.35 5.77 -12.44
C VAL A 225 14.89 4.45 -11.90
N HIS A 226 14.83 4.30 -10.59
CA HIS A 226 15.24 3.04 -9.95
C HIS A 226 14.20 1.94 -10.24
N THR A 227 14.69 0.79 -10.71
CA THR A 227 13.87 -0.37 -11.09
C THR A 227 13.45 -1.17 -9.84
N SER A 228 12.72 -0.52 -8.92
CA SER A 228 12.38 -1.06 -7.61
C SER A 228 11.48 -2.30 -7.65
N ASN A 229 10.82 -2.60 -8.78
CA ASN A 229 9.84 -3.69 -8.92
C ASN A 229 10.22 -4.75 -9.96
N TYR A 230 11.37 -4.64 -10.59
CA TYR A 230 11.95 -5.66 -11.48
C TYR A 230 13.47 -5.58 -11.50
N GLN A 231 14.12 -6.62 -11.99
CA GLN A 231 15.56 -6.71 -12.14
C GLN A 231 15.90 -7.15 -13.57
N ILE A 232 16.93 -6.53 -14.16
CA ILE A 232 17.49 -6.94 -15.44
C ILE A 232 18.79 -7.68 -15.16
N GLU A 233 18.87 -8.94 -15.55
CA GLU A 233 20.02 -9.81 -15.30
C GLU A 233 20.76 -10.19 -16.58
N GLY A 234 22.00 -10.65 -16.45
CA GLY A 234 22.84 -11.11 -17.54
C GLY A 234 23.82 -10.04 -18.02
N PHE A 235 23.91 -9.82 -19.32
CA PHE A 235 24.84 -8.87 -19.91
C PHE A 235 24.26 -7.44 -19.86
N THR A 236 24.43 -6.77 -18.73
CA THR A 236 23.83 -5.46 -18.42
C THR A 236 24.87 -4.35 -18.29
N LYS A 237 24.44 -3.10 -18.52
CA LYS A 237 25.17 -1.87 -18.18
C LYS A 237 24.14 -0.77 -17.90
N ALA A 238 24.26 -0.13 -16.76
CA ALA A 238 23.49 1.07 -16.40
C ALA A 238 24.46 2.24 -16.14
N VAL A 239 23.97 3.45 -16.30
CA VAL A 239 24.67 4.70 -15.94
C VAL A 239 24.13 5.14 -14.60
N ASP A 240 24.97 5.47 -13.65
CA ASP A 240 24.52 5.98 -12.37
C ASP A 240 24.29 7.50 -12.36
N ALA A 241 23.70 8.01 -11.29
CA ALA A 241 23.41 9.44 -11.16
C ALA A 241 24.69 10.28 -11.05
N ALA A 242 25.76 9.73 -10.48
CA ALA A 242 27.05 10.42 -10.36
C ALA A 242 27.71 10.61 -11.72
N GLU A 243 27.72 9.57 -12.56
CA GLU A 243 28.26 9.66 -13.92
C GLU A 243 27.54 10.76 -14.72
N LEU A 244 26.20 10.84 -14.62
CA LEU A 244 25.40 11.87 -15.31
C LEU A 244 25.64 13.27 -14.76
N ALA A 245 25.67 13.43 -13.44
CA ALA A 245 25.85 14.72 -12.79
C ALA A 245 27.26 15.30 -13.04
N GLN A 246 28.27 14.46 -13.20
CA GLN A 246 29.64 14.89 -13.54
C GLN A 246 29.80 15.24 -15.00
N ALA A 247 29.08 14.56 -15.88
CA ALA A 247 29.24 14.71 -17.35
C ALA A 247 28.31 15.75 -17.98
N SER A 248 27.30 16.26 -17.25
CA SER A 248 26.31 17.20 -17.78
C SER A 248 26.03 18.34 -16.80
N THR A 249 25.76 19.53 -17.34
CA THR A 249 25.30 20.70 -16.56
C THR A 249 23.77 20.71 -16.36
N LEU A 250 23.05 19.83 -17.06
CA LEU A 250 21.60 19.72 -16.92
C LEU A 250 21.22 19.12 -15.56
N PRO A 251 20.06 19.48 -15.01
CA PRO A 251 19.56 18.86 -13.78
C PRO A 251 19.39 17.35 -13.96
N VAL A 252 19.93 16.56 -13.02
CA VAL A 252 19.70 15.13 -12.93
C VAL A 252 18.64 14.90 -11.85
N ILE A 253 17.49 14.34 -12.22
CA ILE A 253 16.44 13.96 -11.28
C ILE A 253 16.42 12.43 -11.13
N VAL A 254 16.25 11.97 -9.89
CA VAL A 254 16.25 10.54 -9.54
C VAL A 254 14.94 10.17 -8.89
N ASP A 255 14.21 9.23 -9.47
CA ASP A 255 13.06 8.58 -8.81
C ASP A 255 13.51 7.25 -8.20
N LEU A 256 13.59 7.19 -6.87
CA LEU A 256 13.95 5.98 -6.13
C LEU A 256 12.75 5.04 -5.93
N GLY A 257 11.55 5.55 -6.05
CA GLY A 257 10.34 4.77 -5.84
C GLY A 257 10.17 4.27 -4.40
N SER A 258 10.95 3.27 -3.97
CA SER A 258 10.90 2.72 -2.60
C SER A 258 11.57 3.62 -1.58
N GLY A 259 12.75 4.13 -1.87
CA GLY A 259 13.59 4.98 -1.01
C GLY A 259 13.82 4.42 0.40
N SER A 260 15.06 4.41 0.85
CA SER A 260 15.37 4.12 2.25
C SER A 260 16.11 5.31 2.85
N LEU A 261 15.77 5.69 4.09
CA LEU A 261 16.49 6.76 4.81
C LEU A 261 17.65 6.22 5.64
N ILE A 262 17.84 4.90 5.67
CA ILE A 262 18.94 4.21 6.37
C ILE A 262 19.54 3.14 5.48
N ASP A 263 20.79 2.78 5.73
CA ASP A 263 21.42 1.63 5.08
C ASP A 263 20.87 0.33 5.68
N LEU A 264 20.03 -0.36 4.91
CA LEU A 264 19.40 -1.61 5.32
C LEU A 264 20.41 -2.75 5.51
N SER A 265 21.61 -2.66 4.91
CA SER A 265 22.65 -3.69 5.06
C SER A 265 23.17 -3.82 6.50
N GLN A 266 23.05 -2.76 7.31
CA GLN A 266 23.35 -2.78 8.74
C GLN A 266 22.45 -3.75 9.54
N TYR A 267 21.32 -4.12 8.97
CA TYR A 267 20.36 -5.06 9.55
C TYR A 267 20.38 -6.43 8.85
N GLY A 268 21.40 -6.70 8.02
CA GLY A 268 21.50 -7.93 7.24
C GLY A 268 20.48 -8.04 6.07
N LEU A 269 19.90 -6.91 5.67
CA LEU A 269 18.98 -6.80 4.54
C LEU A 269 19.74 -6.35 3.28
N PRO A 270 19.20 -6.59 2.08
CA PRO A 270 19.76 -6.05 0.85
C PRO A 270 19.85 -4.53 0.90
N LYS A 271 20.93 -3.99 0.32
CA LYS A 271 21.13 -2.55 0.22
C LYS A 271 20.14 -1.97 -0.80
N GLU A 272 19.45 -0.89 -0.41
CA GLU A 272 18.61 -0.07 -1.29
C GLU A 272 19.25 1.31 -1.48
N PRO A 273 19.10 1.94 -2.65
CA PRO A 273 19.56 3.29 -2.87
C PRO A 273 18.91 4.28 -1.91
N MET A 274 19.72 5.16 -1.33
CA MET A 274 19.27 6.17 -0.39
C MET A 274 19.24 7.56 -1.03
N PRO A 275 18.30 8.45 -0.64
CA PRO A 275 18.29 9.84 -1.10
C PRO A 275 19.59 10.57 -0.81
N GLN A 276 20.19 10.33 0.36
CA GLN A 276 21.48 10.90 0.78
C GLN A 276 22.59 10.56 -0.20
N GLU A 277 22.68 9.29 -0.63
CA GLU A 277 23.70 8.82 -1.57
C GLU A 277 23.50 9.46 -2.96
N ALA A 278 22.25 9.51 -3.44
CA ALA A 278 21.93 10.12 -4.72
C ALA A 278 22.24 11.63 -4.76
N LEU A 279 21.93 12.37 -3.69
CA LEU A 279 22.26 13.78 -3.55
C LEU A 279 23.76 14.02 -3.47
N ALA A 280 24.48 13.23 -2.66
CA ALA A 280 25.95 13.29 -2.57
C ALA A 280 26.60 12.97 -3.91
N ALA A 281 26.00 12.11 -4.71
CA ALA A 281 26.43 11.79 -6.08
C ALA A 281 26.13 12.91 -7.10
N GLY A 282 25.45 13.99 -6.69
CA GLY A 282 25.19 15.16 -7.54
C GLY A 282 23.78 15.21 -8.15
N ALA A 283 22.87 14.33 -7.77
CA ALA A 283 21.47 14.45 -8.17
C ALA A 283 20.90 15.82 -7.78
N SER A 284 20.18 16.45 -8.69
CA SER A 284 19.57 17.77 -8.44
C SER A 284 18.29 17.69 -7.65
N LEU A 285 17.48 16.65 -7.88
CA LEU A 285 16.29 16.28 -7.11
C LEU A 285 16.21 14.77 -6.99
N VAL A 286 15.69 14.31 -5.86
CA VAL A 286 15.41 12.90 -5.59
C VAL A 286 13.99 12.78 -5.09
N SER A 287 13.21 11.82 -5.63
CA SER A 287 11.86 11.52 -5.14
C SER A 287 11.74 10.09 -4.62
N PHE A 288 10.87 9.89 -3.63
CA PHE A 288 10.58 8.58 -3.05
C PHE A 288 9.24 8.55 -2.31
N SER A 289 8.75 7.32 -2.05
CA SER A 289 7.48 7.09 -1.36
C SER A 289 7.65 7.04 0.16
N GLY A 290 6.77 7.71 0.91
CA GLY A 290 6.77 7.66 2.38
C GLY A 290 6.26 6.34 2.96
N ASP A 291 5.35 5.66 2.26
CA ASP A 291 4.64 4.44 2.72
C ASP A 291 5.27 3.12 2.31
N LYS A 292 6.54 3.16 1.89
CA LYS A 292 7.34 1.98 1.59
C LYS A 292 8.41 1.78 2.66
N LEU A 293 9.69 1.74 2.28
CA LEU A 293 10.80 1.52 3.23
C LEU A 293 10.90 2.59 4.32
N PRO A 294 10.56 3.87 4.08
CA PRO A 294 10.51 4.85 5.16
C PRO A 294 9.50 4.52 6.26
N GLY A 295 8.53 3.64 6.02
CA GLY A 295 7.60 3.16 7.04
C GLY A 295 6.57 4.18 7.53
N GLY A 296 6.38 5.27 6.77
CA GLY A 296 5.45 6.35 7.08
C GLY A 296 4.11 6.25 6.33
N PRO A 297 3.34 7.34 6.31
CA PRO A 297 2.11 7.43 5.55
C PRO A 297 2.38 7.50 4.05
N GLN A 298 1.33 7.31 3.24
CA GLN A 298 1.42 7.58 1.82
C GLN A 298 1.73 9.06 1.58
N ALA A 299 2.92 9.31 1.04
CA ALA A 299 3.40 10.63 0.64
C ALA A 299 4.40 10.48 -0.51
N GLY A 300 4.50 11.50 -1.35
CA GLY A 300 5.61 11.70 -2.27
C GLY A 300 6.55 12.74 -1.66
N ILE A 301 7.78 12.35 -1.44
CA ILE A 301 8.82 13.20 -0.84
C ILE A 301 9.80 13.56 -1.94
N ILE A 302 10.08 14.84 -2.12
CA ILE A 302 11.05 15.37 -3.07
C ILE A 302 12.07 16.16 -2.28
N VAL A 303 13.34 15.82 -2.41
CA VAL A 303 14.47 16.49 -1.74
C VAL A 303 15.52 16.91 -2.75
N GLY A 304 16.22 18.00 -2.52
CA GLY A 304 17.33 18.42 -3.39
C GLY A 304 17.60 19.91 -3.38
N LYS A 305 17.98 20.44 -4.55
CA LYS A 305 18.42 21.84 -4.70
C LYS A 305 17.30 22.83 -4.44
N LYS A 306 17.54 23.80 -3.56
CA LYS A 306 16.57 24.83 -3.12
C LYS A 306 15.91 25.58 -4.28
N ALA A 307 16.68 25.94 -5.30
CA ALA A 307 16.15 26.66 -6.46
C ALA A 307 15.10 25.84 -7.22
N LEU A 308 15.31 24.52 -7.37
CA LEU A 308 14.38 23.64 -8.05
C LEU A 308 13.15 23.36 -7.17
N ILE A 309 13.34 23.11 -5.87
CA ILE A 309 12.22 22.97 -4.92
C ILE A 309 11.34 24.23 -4.91
N ALA A 310 11.93 25.43 -4.95
CA ALA A 310 11.17 26.66 -5.03
C ALA A 310 10.33 26.78 -6.32
N ALA A 311 10.81 26.23 -7.44
CA ALA A 311 10.02 26.14 -8.68
C ALA A 311 8.84 25.17 -8.52
N LEU A 312 9.04 24.02 -7.88
CA LEU A 312 7.96 23.05 -7.58
C LEU A 312 6.90 23.68 -6.68
N GLN A 313 7.29 24.41 -5.62
CA GLN A 313 6.38 25.03 -4.66
C GLN A 313 5.49 26.10 -5.31
N LYS A 314 5.98 26.79 -6.35
CA LYS A 314 5.24 27.83 -7.09
C LYS A 314 4.33 27.23 -8.18
N HIS A 315 4.54 26.00 -8.59
CA HIS A 315 3.81 25.39 -9.68
C HIS A 315 2.33 25.13 -9.30
N PRO A 316 1.33 25.42 -10.17
CA PRO A 316 -0.09 25.26 -9.85
C PRO A 316 -0.48 23.85 -9.40
N LEU A 317 0.15 22.82 -9.96
CA LEU A 317 -0.08 21.41 -9.58
C LEU A 317 0.26 21.15 -8.10
N LYS A 318 1.21 21.88 -7.49
CA LYS A 318 1.54 21.71 -6.08
C LYS A 318 0.30 21.87 -5.18
N ARG A 319 -0.60 22.80 -5.52
CA ARG A 319 -1.85 22.96 -4.78
C ARG A 319 -2.81 21.78 -4.95
N ALA A 320 -2.89 21.22 -6.14
CA ALA A 320 -3.74 20.06 -6.44
C ALA A 320 -3.21 18.76 -5.80
N LEU A 321 -1.88 18.62 -5.71
CA LEU A 321 -1.18 17.42 -5.26
C LEU A 321 -0.74 17.48 -3.79
N ARG A 322 -1.11 18.51 -3.04
CA ARG A 322 -0.65 18.71 -1.67
C ARG A 322 -1.15 17.63 -0.71
N ALA A 323 -0.32 17.25 0.25
CA ALA A 323 -0.70 16.38 1.35
C ALA A 323 -1.63 17.11 2.35
N ASP A 324 -2.50 16.37 3.02
CA ASP A 324 -3.38 16.85 4.08
C ASP A 324 -2.67 16.88 5.45
N LYS A 325 -3.32 17.46 6.47
CA LYS A 325 -2.73 17.62 7.80
C LYS A 325 -2.46 16.29 8.53
N MET A 326 -3.24 15.25 8.26
CA MET A 326 -3.08 13.94 8.89
C MET A 326 -1.85 13.24 8.33
N THR A 327 -1.70 13.26 7.01
CA THR A 327 -0.50 12.77 6.33
C THR A 327 0.76 13.48 6.81
N LEU A 328 0.74 14.82 6.93
CA LEU A 328 1.90 15.57 7.38
C LEU A 328 2.23 15.28 8.86
N ALA A 329 1.22 15.17 9.72
CA ALA A 329 1.43 14.84 11.14
C ALA A 329 2.01 13.42 11.31
N ALA A 330 1.52 12.44 10.55
CA ALA A 330 2.07 11.09 10.55
C ALA A 330 3.51 11.06 10.04
N LEU A 331 3.78 11.78 8.95
CA LEU A 331 5.10 11.84 8.34
C LEU A 331 6.12 12.51 9.27
N ASP A 332 5.77 13.65 9.90
CA ASP A 332 6.61 14.31 10.89
C ASP A 332 7.01 13.36 12.03
N ALA A 333 6.02 12.72 12.65
CA ALA A 333 6.29 11.77 13.73
C ALA A 333 7.14 10.58 13.27
N THR A 334 6.92 10.08 12.06
CA THR A 334 7.73 8.98 11.50
C THR A 334 9.17 9.43 11.25
N LEU A 335 9.40 10.58 10.63
CA LEU A 335 10.74 11.09 10.33
C LEU A 335 11.53 11.36 11.62
N ARG A 336 10.88 11.83 12.69
CA ARG A 336 11.54 12.02 13.99
C ARG A 336 12.05 10.72 14.61
N LEU A 337 11.52 9.55 14.25
CA LEU A 337 12.08 8.27 14.69
C LEU A 337 13.49 8.05 14.15
N TYR A 338 13.80 8.57 12.97
CA TYR A 338 15.10 8.45 12.33
C TYR A 338 16.19 9.27 13.01
N LEU A 339 15.84 10.25 13.85
CA LEU A 339 16.80 10.95 14.71
C LEU A 339 17.38 10.06 15.83
N HIS A 340 16.79 8.87 16.04
CA HIS A 340 17.21 7.89 17.04
C HIS A 340 17.43 6.51 16.41
N PRO A 341 18.45 6.37 15.54
CA PRO A 341 18.65 5.16 14.73
C PRO A 341 18.84 3.88 15.56
N GLU A 342 19.38 3.99 16.77
CA GLU A 342 19.59 2.88 17.71
C GLU A 342 18.26 2.24 18.21
N LYS A 343 17.15 2.97 18.17
CA LYS A 343 15.82 2.51 18.58
C LYS A 343 14.88 2.25 17.40
N LEU A 344 15.34 2.56 16.20
CA LEU A 344 14.47 2.59 15.01
C LEU A 344 13.88 1.22 14.70
N ALA A 345 14.67 0.15 14.77
CA ALA A 345 14.21 -1.21 14.51
C ALA A 345 13.11 -1.70 15.47
N GLN A 346 13.01 -1.10 16.66
CA GLN A 346 11.97 -1.43 17.62
C GLN A 346 10.70 -0.60 17.41
N ARG A 347 10.85 0.68 17.08
CA ARG A 347 9.75 1.66 17.02
C ARG A 347 9.08 1.73 15.65
N LEU A 348 9.82 1.53 14.56
CA LEU A 348 9.30 1.57 13.19
C LEU A 348 8.77 0.19 12.78
N PRO A 349 7.44 0.00 12.62
CA PRO A 349 6.86 -1.33 12.36
C PRO A 349 7.41 -1.99 11.10
N THR A 350 7.66 -1.23 10.03
CA THR A 350 8.27 -1.76 8.80
C THR A 350 9.62 -2.40 9.08
N LEU A 351 10.54 -1.66 9.72
CA LEU A 351 11.86 -2.17 10.01
C LEU A 351 11.83 -3.32 11.02
N ARG A 352 11.00 -3.20 12.07
CA ARG A 352 10.78 -4.27 13.03
C ARG A 352 10.34 -5.58 12.38
N LEU A 353 9.41 -5.52 11.40
CA LEU A 353 8.94 -6.70 10.70
C LEU A 353 10.01 -7.27 9.75
N LEU A 354 10.80 -6.41 9.09
CA LEU A 354 11.86 -6.83 8.17
C LEU A 354 13.05 -7.47 8.89
N THR A 355 13.36 -7.04 10.12
CA THR A 355 14.51 -7.50 10.90
C THR A 355 14.20 -8.68 11.82
N ARG A 356 12.95 -9.20 11.82
CA ARG A 356 12.59 -10.39 12.61
C ARG A 356 13.43 -11.60 12.20
N GLN A 357 13.96 -12.30 13.18
CA GLN A 357 14.73 -13.51 12.94
C GLN A 357 13.82 -14.69 12.55
N ALA A 358 14.33 -15.57 11.70
CA ALA A 358 13.58 -16.77 11.29
C ALA A 358 13.25 -17.69 12.48
N SER A 359 14.12 -17.74 13.51
CA SER A 359 13.88 -18.44 14.78
C SER A 359 12.59 -17.97 15.45
N ASP A 360 12.45 -16.63 15.64
CA ASP A 360 11.30 -16.03 16.34
C ASP A 360 9.98 -16.29 15.59
N ILE A 361 10.05 -16.24 14.25
CA ILE A 361 8.90 -16.55 13.39
C ILE A 361 8.53 -18.02 13.51
N ASN A 362 9.52 -18.92 13.54
CA ASN A 362 9.32 -20.35 13.73
C ASN A 362 8.70 -20.66 15.11
N GLU A 363 9.23 -20.07 16.17
CA GLU A 363 8.68 -20.23 17.54
C GLU A 363 7.22 -19.76 17.62
N GLN A 364 6.90 -18.63 17.00
CA GLN A 364 5.53 -18.15 16.91
C GLN A 364 4.64 -19.13 16.13
N ALA A 365 5.09 -19.68 15.03
CA ALA A 365 4.34 -20.67 14.24
C ALA A 365 4.10 -21.96 15.04
N GLN A 366 5.12 -22.46 15.75
CA GLN A 366 4.99 -23.64 16.62
C GLN A 366 4.00 -23.41 17.76
N ARG A 367 3.98 -22.22 18.37
CA ARG A 367 3.02 -21.86 19.44
C ARG A 367 1.58 -21.82 18.93
N LEU A 368 1.34 -21.43 17.68
CA LEU A 368 0.01 -21.32 17.08
C LEU A 368 -0.52 -22.67 16.55
N ARG A 369 0.37 -23.58 16.17
CA ARG A 369 0.05 -24.86 15.56
C ARG A 369 -1.00 -25.67 16.34
N PRO A 370 -0.88 -25.89 17.68
CA PRO A 370 -1.85 -26.72 18.42
C PRO A 370 -3.29 -26.21 18.37
N ALA A 371 -3.48 -24.87 18.45
CA ALA A 371 -4.81 -24.28 18.36
C ALA A 371 -5.43 -24.45 16.97
N LEU A 372 -4.61 -24.40 15.93
CA LEU A 372 -5.05 -24.63 14.55
C LEU A 372 -5.34 -26.12 14.30
N GLU A 373 -4.53 -27.03 14.84
CA GLU A 373 -4.78 -28.48 14.79
C GLU A 373 -6.10 -28.85 15.50
N THR A 374 -6.38 -28.26 16.66
CA THR A 374 -7.66 -28.47 17.36
C THR A 374 -8.85 -28.00 16.52
N ARG A 375 -8.69 -26.92 15.75
CA ARG A 375 -9.78 -26.30 14.97
C ARG A 375 -9.97 -26.93 13.59
N TYR A 376 -8.89 -27.35 12.93
CA TYR A 376 -8.87 -27.74 11.53
C TYR A 376 -8.18 -29.09 11.25
N GLY A 377 -7.73 -29.79 12.30
CA GLY A 377 -6.94 -31.04 12.16
C GLY A 377 -7.68 -32.20 11.52
N ASP A 378 -9.02 -32.21 11.62
CA ASP A 378 -9.85 -33.22 10.95
C ASP A 378 -9.83 -33.08 9.42
N GLU A 379 -9.71 -31.84 8.93
CA GLU A 379 -9.73 -31.53 7.48
C GLU A 379 -8.32 -31.39 6.91
N PHE A 380 -7.34 -30.95 7.74
CA PHE A 380 -5.99 -30.63 7.28
C PHE A 380 -4.91 -31.22 8.19
N GLN A 381 -3.83 -31.65 7.59
CA GLN A 381 -2.55 -31.80 8.28
C GLN A 381 -1.88 -30.43 8.35
N ILE A 382 -1.47 -30.02 9.57
CA ILE A 382 -0.88 -28.71 9.81
C ILE A 382 0.56 -28.87 10.27
N ASP A 383 1.49 -28.28 9.52
CA ASP A 383 2.92 -28.34 9.78
C ASP A 383 3.55 -26.94 9.78
N VAL A 384 4.71 -26.80 10.41
CA VAL A 384 5.55 -25.61 10.33
C VAL A 384 6.73 -25.90 9.43
N MET A 385 6.89 -25.12 8.38
CA MET A 385 7.97 -25.30 7.40
C MET A 385 8.78 -24.03 7.19
N PRO A 386 10.09 -24.12 6.93
CA PRO A 386 10.88 -22.97 6.48
C PRO A 386 10.29 -22.39 5.18
N CYS A 387 10.27 -21.08 5.08
CA CYS A 387 9.86 -20.39 3.86
C CYS A 387 10.66 -19.09 3.67
N LEU A 388 10.53 -18.50 2.47
CA LEU A 388 11.07 -17.18 2.18
C LEU A 388 9.93 -16.18 2.11
N SER A 389 10.08 -15.05 2.78
CA SER A 389 9.17 -13.91 2.75
C SER A 389 9.69 -12.83 1.83
N GLN A 390 8.81 -11.91 1.42
CA GLN A 390 9.12 -10.83 0.49
C GLN A 390 9.04 -9.47 1.20
N ILE A 391 9.95 -8.55 0.88
CA ILE A 391 9.93 -7.19 1.43
C ILE A 391 8.69 -6.46 0.92
N GLY A 392 8.52 -6.38 -0.40
CA GLY A 392 7.35 -5.74 -1.01
C GLY A 392 7.27 -6.02 -2.50
N SER A 393 6.07 -5.90 -3.09
CA SER A 393 5.88 -6.08 -4.53
C SER A 393 6.40 -4.91 -5.39
N GLY A 394 6.63 -3.75 -4.78
CA GLY A 394 7.20 -2.56 -5.42
C GLY A 394 8.48 -2.09 -4.73
N SER A 395 9.14 -2.97 -3.96
CA SER A 395 10.41 -2.74 -3.27
C SER A 395 11.09 -4.07 -3.09
N LEU A 396 12.24 -4.28 -3.73
CA LEU A 396 13.04 -5.50 -3.63
C LEU A 396 12.22 -6.79 -3.92
N PRO A 397 11.67 -6.96 -5.13
CA PRO A 397 10.77 -8.07 -5.43
C PRO A 397 11.49 -9.43 -5.56
N VAL A 398 12.79 -9.43 -5.76
CA VAL A 398 13.62 -10.62 -5.96
C VAL A 398 14.18 -11.14 -4.63
N ASP A 399 14.48 -10.24 -3.71
CA ASP A 399 15.05 -10.57 -2.42
C ASP A 399 14.00 -11.15 -1.46
N ARG A 400 14.34 -12.28 -0.87
CA ARG A 400 13.44 -13.04 0.01
C ARG A 400 14.08 -13.21 1.38
N LEU A 401 13.30 -12.91 2.41
CA LEU A 401 13.73 -12.97 3.80
C LEU A 401 13.45 -14.39 4.35
N PRO A 402 14.43 -15.05 5.01
CA PRO A 402 14.19 -16.30 5.70
C PRO A 402 13.08 -16.17 6.76
N GLY A 403 12.24 -17.17 6.86
CA GLY A 403 11.13 -17.21 7.81
C GLY A 403 10.54 -18.60 7.96
N ALA A 404 9.37 -18.70 8.57
CA ALA A 404 8.61 -19.94 8.71
C ALA A 404 7.15 -19.72 8.34
N ALA A 405 6.51 -20.77 7.86
CA ALA A 405 5.09 -20.76 7.50
C ALA A 405 4.35 -21.94 8.16
N LEU A 406 3.09 -21.69 8.53
CA LEU A 406 2.14 -22.76 8.79
C LEU A 406 1.59 -23.27 7.45
N THR A 407 1.69 -24.56 7.21
CA THR A 407 1.21 -25.23 6.00
C THR A 407 -0.03 -26.04 6.32
N PHE A 408 -1.02 -25.99 5.43
CA PHE A 408 -2.27 -26.74 5.53
C PHE A 408 -2.33 -27.70 4.35
N THR A 409 -2.12 -28.98 4.60
CA THR A 409 -2.23 -30.04 3.58
C THR A 409 -3.59 -30.71 3.74
N PRO A 410 -4.50 -30.61 2.76
CA PRO A 410 -5.81 -31.22 2.87
C PRO A 410 -5.71 -32.74 3.06
N ARG A 411 -6.46 -33.28 4.03
CA ARG A 411 -6.75 -34.71 4.09
C ARG A 411 -7.77 -35.08 3.01
N ASP A 412 -8.00 -36.33 2.78
CA ASP A 412 -8.81 -36.86 1.67
C ASP A 412 -10.09 -36.05 1.39
N GLY A 413 -10.23 -35.52 0.19
CA GLY A 413 -11.42 -34.78 -0.29
C GLY A 413 -11.62 -33.33 0.16
N ALA A 414 -10.92 -32.87 1.18
CA ALA A 414 -11.14 -31.52 1.77
C ALA A 414 -10.72 -30.35 0.84
N ALA A 415 -9.79 -30.57 -0.08
CA ALA A 415 -9.28 -29.51 -0.96
C ALA A 415 -10.37 -28.88 -1.86
N ALA A 416 -11.33 -29.66 -2.32
CA ALA A 416 -12.43 -29.18 -3.17
C ALA A 416 -13.49 -28.40 -2.37
N ALA A 417 -13.75 -28.78 -1.13
CA ALA A 417 -14.68 -28.09 -0.21
C ALA A 417 -14.14 -26.72 0.19
N TRP A 418 -12.85 -26.64 0.52
CA TRP A 418 -12.20 -25.38 0.96
C TRP A 418 -12.11 -24.32 -0.14
N ARG A 419 -11.94 -24.72 -1.40
CA ARG A 419 -12.00 -23.81 -2.55
C ARG A 419 -13.39 -23.18 -2.75
N ARG A 420 -14.45 -23.88 -2.35
CA ARG A 420 -15.84 -23.41 -2.52
C ARG A 420 -16.34 -22.58 -1.34
N SER A 421 -15.87 -22.86 -0.12
CA SER A 421 -16.30 -22.18 1.08
C SER A 421 -15.17 -22.18 2.11
N PRO A 422 -14.26 -21.18 2.07
CA PRO A 422 -13.25 -21.05 3.12
C PRO A 422 -13.95 -20.81 4.47
N PRO A 423 -13.42 -21.34 5.58
CA PRO A 423 -13.99 -21.15 6.91
C PRO A 423 -14.20 -19.66 7.21
N ALA A 424 -15.31 -19.33 7.89
CA ALA A 424 -15.62 -17.96 8.31
C ALA A 424 -14.47 -17.40 9.17
N GLY A 425 -13.89 -16.29 8.76
CA GLY A 425 -12.76 -15.62 9.42
C GLY A 425 -11.39 -15.84 8.79
N VAL A 426 -11.25 -16.78 7.87
CA VAL A 426 -10.00 -16.97 7.08
C VAL A 426 -10.20 -16.39 5.69
N ALA A 427 -10.04 -15.09 5.56
CA ALA A 427 -9.89 -14.45 4.24
C ALA A 427 -8.46 -14.69 3.74
N CYS A 428 -8.11 -15.95 3.53
CA CYS A 428 -6.84 -16.33 2.92
C CYS A 428 -7.01 -16.33 1.40
N ARG A 429 -6.59 -15.27 0.71
CA ARG A 429 -6.06 -15.43 -0.64
C ARG A 429 -4.66 -16.01 -0.50
N CYS A 430 -4.59 -17.28 -0.14
CA CYS A 430 -3.37 -18.05 -0.27
C CYS A 430 -2.98 -17.99 -1.73
N ARG A 431 -1.84 -17.35 -2.07
CA ARG A 431 -1.18 -17.62 -3.33
C ARG A 431 -0.82 -19.09 -3.30
N LEU A 432 -1.53 -19.88 -4.05
CA LEU A 432 -0.99 -21.13 -4.53
C LEU A 432 0.26 -20.73 -5.28
N SER A 433 1.45 -21.09 -4.75
CA SER A 433 2.69 -20.95 -5.49
C SER A 433 2.47 -21.69 -6.80
N GLY A 434 2.42 -20.94 -7.92
CA GLY A 434 2.18 -21.51 -9.23
C GLY A 434 3.39 -22.31 -9.68
N ALA A 435 3.42 -23.55 -9.28
CA ALA A 435 3.95 -24.62 -10.10
C ALA A 435 2.74 -25.24 -10.80
N TRP A 436 2.48 -24.83 -12.00
CA TRP A 436 1.73 -25.60 -12.98
C TRP A 436 2.57 -26.82 -13.31
N ALA A 437 2.55 -27.79 -12.43
CA ALA A 437 3.03 -29.13 -12.69
C ALA A 437 1.83 -30.04 -12.51
N THR A 438 1.43 -30.60 -13.61
CA THR A 438 0.58 -31.76 -13.75
C THR A 438 0.69 -32.70 -12.56
N GLY A 439 -0.41 -32.90 -11.78
CA GLY A 439 -0.64 -34.05 -10.94
C GLY A 439 0.06 -34.07 -9.58
N GLY A 440 -0.05 -33.00 -8.77
CA GLY A 440 0.44 -33.02 -7.40
C GLY A 440 -0.37 -32.12 -6.48
N TYR A 441 -0.66 -32.58 -5.29
CA TYR A 441 -1.40 -31.89 -4.22
C TYR A 441 -0.76 -30.53 -3.91
N GLY A 442 -1.53 -29.44 -4.10
CA GLY A 442 -1.06 -28.08 -3.80
C GLY A 442 -1.03 -27.82 -2.30
N SER A 443 0.15 -27.61 -1.75
CA SER A 443 0.33 -27.12 -0.38
C SER A 443 0.02 -25.62 -0.31
N ILE A 444 -0.71 -25.19 0.72
CA ILE A 444 -1.04 -23.78 0.98
C ILE A 444 -0.03 -23.26 2.00
N TYR A 445 0.77 -22.27 1.61
CA TYR A 445 1.74 -21.62 2.51
C TYR A 445 1.16 -20.32 3.05
N ALA A 446 1.04 -20.22 4.37
CA ALA A 446 0.75 -18.96 5.06
C ALA A 446 1.98 -18.54 5.88
N ALA A 447 2.66 -17.48 5.47
CA ALA A 447 3.79 -16.95 6.22
C ALA A 447 3.27 -16.08 7.37
N LEU A 448 3.47 -16.53 8.61
CA LEU A 448 3.04 -15.82 9.81
C LEU A 448 4.09 -14.79 10.22
N LYS A 449 3.98 -13.57 9.73
CA LYS A 449 4.60 -12.37 10.31
C LYS A 449 3.54 -11.61 11.12
N MET A 450 3.10 -12.18 12.24
CA MET A 450 2.05 -11.59 13.08
C MET A 450 2.61 -10.49 14.00
N ARG A 451 1.78 -9.48 14.29
CA ARG A 451 1.99 -8.54 15.39
C ARG A 451 2.07 -9.31 16.70
N GLN A 452 2.96 -8.91 17.60
CA GLN A 452 2.80 -9.20 19.02
C GLN A 452 1.71 -8.29 19.54
N ASP A 453 0.64 -8.87 20.07
CA ASP A 453 -0.19 -8.31 21.12
C ASP A 453 0.21 -9.01 22.42
#